data_a7986df4200ce8b8ef48553e94fe784f
#
_entry.id   a7986df4200ce8b8ef48553e94fe784f
#
_cell.length_a   1.000
_cell.length_b   1.000
_cell.length_c   1.000
_cell.angle_alpha   90.00
_cell.angle_beta   90.00
_cell.angle_gamma   90.00
#
_symmetry.space_group_name_H-M   'P 1'
#
loop_
_entity.id
_entity.type
_entity.pdbx_description
1 polymer ?
#
loop_
_entity_poly.entity_id
_entity_poly.type
_entity_poly.pdbx_seq_one_letter_code
_entity_poly.pdbx_strand_id
1 'polypeptide(L)'
;IISVFGYLYRWIGFIILGAGIVLACFLPLIFPNTEFEMGVIFFAYFSFLASSLIGYFANYKQTLLGADQKNYVVTAYFQTATIIKTLIQMASAYYTGSYYLWVAIELTFGIIYSFILNWKINQVYPWLRSEVRQGKQLFKKYPEVMKYTKQLFMQKISGIVQWQTTPFLIYTFVNLKIVAFYGNYTIITDKLAVFVNTFLESTGAGIGNLIAEGNKSKIKSVFWELLSVRYFIAGMICFSIYYLIDPFIVLWLGKEYILDHIIL
;
A
#
# COMPACT_ATOMS: atom_id res chain seq x y z
N ILE A 1 16.65 10.64 -14.99
CA ILE A 1 15.85 10.46 -13.77
C ILE A 1 15.26 9.02 -13.73
N ILE A 2 14.46 8.58 -14.72
CA ILE A 2 13.83 7.24 -14.72
C ILE A 2 14.85 6.10 -14.65
N SER A 3 16.00 6.21 -15.32
CA SER A 3 17.09 5.23 -15.20
C SER A 3 17.67 5.14 -13.78
N VAL A 4 17.73 6.28 -13.06
CA VAL A 4 18.12 6.32 -11.65
C VAL A 4 17.09 5.62 -10.78
N PHE A 5 15.80 5.92 -10.97
CA PHE A 5 14.72 5.22 -10.27
C PHE A 5 14.74 3.72 -10.55
N GLY A 6 14.91 3.31 -11.81
CA GLY A 6 15.01 1.90 -12.17
C GLY A 6 16.20 1.19 -11.51
N TYR A 7 17.32 1.87 -11.36
CA TYR A 7 18.47 1.34 -10.62
C TYR A 7 18.18 1.19 -9.12
N LEU A 8 17.61 2.23 -8.48
CA LEU A 8 17.25 2.19 -7.06
C LEU A 8 16.20 1.13 -6.77
N TYR A 9 15.13 1.06 -7.58
CA TYR A 9 14.08 0.08 -7.42
C TYR A 9 14.59 -1.36 -7.53
N ARG A 10 15.50 -1.64 -8.47
CA ARG A 10 16.15 -2.97 -8.55
C ARG A 10 16.98 -3.27 -7.32
N TRP A 11 17.74 -2.32 -6.81
CA TRP A 11 18.56 -2.50 -5.60
C TRP A 11 17.68 -2.82 -4.39
N ILE A 12 16.61 -2.03 -4.20
CA ILE A 12 15.61 -2.28 -3.15
C ILE A 12 14.95 -3.64 -3.35
N GLY A 13 14.57 -3.99 -4.58
CA GLY A 13 13.99 -5.29 -4.90
C GLY A 13 14.89 -6.47 -4.52
N PHE A 14 16.20 -6.38 -4.76
CA PHE A 14 17.14 -7.43 -4.33
C PHE A 14 17.31 -7.49 -2.81
N ILE A 15 17.29 -6.35 -2.11
CA ILE A 15 17.31 -6.33 -0.64
C ILE A 15 16.04 -6.98 -0.09
N ILE A 16 14.87 -6.66 -0.64
CA ILE A 16 13.58 -7.26 -0.23
C ILE A 16 13.58 -8.76 -0.50
N LEU A 17 14.08 -9.19 -1.67
CA LEU A 17 14.19 -10.61 -2.01
C LEU A 17 15.08 -11.35 -1.00
N GLY A 18 16.26 -10.81 -0.69
CA GLY A 18 17.19 -11.40 0.27
C GLY A 18 16.58 -11.47 1.68
N ALA A 19 16.02 -10.37 2.16
CA ALA A 19 15.34 -10.33 3.45
C ALA A 19 14.14 -11.26 3.49
N GLY A 20 13.37 -11.35 2.39
CA GLY A 20 12.25 -12.28 2.25
C GLY A 20 12.66 -13.75 2.32
N ILE A 21 13.76 -14.13 1.67
CA ILE A 21 14.28 -15.50 1.76
C ILE A 21 14.72 -15.82 3.20
N VAL A 22 15.42 -14.89 3.86
CA VAL A 22 15.82 -15.07 5.26
C VAL A 22 14.58 -15.21 6.15
N LEU A 23 13.56 -14.36 5.98
CA LEU A 23 12.33 -14.44 6.76
C LEU A 23 11.57 -15.74 6.52
N ALA A 24 11.60 -16.28 5.30
CA ALA A 24 10.99 -17.58 4.98
C ALA A 24 11.54 -18.72 5.85
N CYS A 25 12.83 -18.68 6.22
CA CYS A 25 13.43 -19.68 7.10
C CYS A 25 12.86 -19.63 8.52
N PHE A 26 12.31 -18.48 8.93
CA PHE A 26 11.71 -18.30 10.25
C PHE A 26 10.19 -18.57 10.28
N LEU A 27 9.52 -18.77 9.13
CA LEU A 27 8.08 -19.04 9.09
C LEU A 27 7.65 -20.20 10.00
N PRO A 28 8.34 -21.36 10.05
CA PRO A 28 7.96 -22.44 10.94
C PRO A 28 8.10 -22.06 12.44
N LEU A 29 9.00 -21.15 12.75
CA LEU A 29 9.18 -20.65 14.11
C LEU A 29 8.12 -19.60 14.47
N ILE A 30 7.68 -18.80 13.49
CA ILE A 30 6.64 -17.77 13.68
C ILE A 30 5.26 -18.41 13.84
N PHE A 31 5.00 -19.51 13.11
CA PHE A 31 3.69 -20.20 13.09
C PHE A 31 3.78 -21.63 13.64
N PRO A 32 4.22 -21.86 14.89
CA PRO A 32 4.45 -23.22 15.41
C PRO A 32 3.15 -24.00 15.65
N ASN A 33 2.04 -23.31 15.96
CA ASN A 33 0.74 -23.91 16.33
C ASN A 33 -0.38 -23.40 15.42
N THR A 34 -0.17 -23.43 14.13
CA THR A 34 -1.17 -22.99 13.15
C THR A 34 -2.08 -24.17 12.73
N GLU A 35 -3.37 -23.88 12.52
CA GLU A 35 -4.33 -24.85 11.95
C GLU A 35 -4.12 -25.06 10.45
N PHE A 36 -3.28 -24.25 9.80
CA PHE A 36 -3.01 -24.31 8.38
C PHE A 36 -1.79 -25.19 8.08
N GLU A 37 -1.86 -25.93 6.97
CA GLU A 37 -0.71 -26.66 6.46
C GLU A 37 0.44 -25.71 6.16
N MET A 38 1.66 -26.06 6.57
CA MET A 38 2.85 -25.24 6.34
C MET A 38 3.07 -24.95 4.84
N GLY A 39 2.65 -25.89 3.95
CA GLY A 39 2.70 -25.69 2.51
C GLY A 39 1.87 -24.50 2.02
N VAL A 40 0.68 -24.29 2.59
CA VAL A 40 -0.19 -23.14 2.29
C VAL A 40 0.48 -21.83 2.72
N ILE A 41 1.11 -21.83 3.89
CA ILE A 41 1.80 -20.64 4.43
C ILE A 41 2.97 -20.26 3.53
N PHE A 42 3.83 -21.20 3.16
CA PHE A 42 4.94 -20.94 2.24
C PHE A 42 4.46 -20.50 0.86
N PHE A 43 3.43 -21.14 0.31
CA PHE A 43 2.88 -20.76 -0.98
C PHE A 43 2.33 -19.32 -0.96
N ALA A 44 1.54 -18.97 0.07
CA ALA A 44 1.03 -17.62 0.24
C ALA A 44 2.17 -16.62 0.40
N TYR A 45 3.13 -16.91 1.27
CA TYR A 45 4.26 -16.03 1.53
C TYR A 45 5.06 -15.73 0.26
N PHE A 46 5.47 -16.75 -0.50
CA PHE A 46 6.24 -16.55 -1.72
C PHE A 46 5.43 -15.89 -2.83
N SER A 47 4.13 -16.14 -2.91
CA SER A 47 3.25 -15.48 -3.86
C SER A 47 3.12 -13.98 -3.57
N PHE A 48 2.94 -13.60 -2.30
CA PHE A 48 2.91 -12.18 -1.90
C PHE A 48 4.28 -11.51 -2.07
N LEU A 49 5.37 -12.21 -1.74
CA LEU A 49 6.72 -11.74 -1.99
C LEU A 49 6.96 -11.48 -3.49
N ALA A 50 6.60 -12.43 -4.34
CA ALA A 50 6.71 -12.30 -5.80
C ALA A 50 5.87 -11.13 -6.33
N SER A 51 4.63 -10.99 -5.87
CA SER A 51 3.75 -9.86 -6.23
C SER A 51 4.36 -8.51 -5.85
N SER A 52 4.93 -8.39 -4.65
CA SER A 52 5.66 -7.20 -4.22
C SER A 52 6.86 -6.90 -5.12
N LEU A 53 7.65 -7.92 -5.46
CA LEU A 53 8.85 -7.77 -6.30
C LEU A 53 8.53 -7.31 -7.72
N ILE A 54 7.37 -7.70 -8.28
CA ILE A 54 6.89 -7.20 -9.58
C ILE A 54 6.81 -5.67 -9.55
N GLY A 55 6.31 -5.08 -8.47
CA GLY A 55 6.27 -3.63 -8.28
C GLY A 55 7.65 -2.98 -8.43
N TYR A 56 8.67 -3.57 -7.83
CA TYR A 56 10.02 -3.04 -7.87
C TYR A 56 10.77 -3.30 -9.20
N PHE A 57 10.63 -4.47 -9.77
CA PHE A 57 11.37 -4.82 -10.98
C PHE A 57 10.70 -4.36 -12.28
N ALA A 58 9.37 -4.36 -12.33
CA ALA A 58 8.62 -4.06 -13.55
C ALA A 58 7.99 -2.66 -13.55
N ASN A 59 7.42 -2.19 -12.42
CA ASN A 59 6.54 -1.03 -12.41
C ASN A 59 7.24 0.31 -12.06
N TYR A 60 8.57 0.36 -12.00
CA TYR A 60 9.31 1.58 -11.65
C TYR A 60 9.00 2.77 -12.58
N LYS A 61 8.60 2.51 -13.83
CA LYS A 61 8.23 3.55 -14.81
C LYS A 61 6.95 4.31 -14.43
N GLN A 62 6.09 3.74 -13.58
CA GLN A 62 4.84 4.41 -13.13
C GLN A 62 5.12 5.72 -12.38
N THR A 63 6.31 5.88 -11.80
CA THR A 63 6.70 7.13 -11.13
C THR A 63 6.68 8.33 -12.07
N LEU A 64 6.84 8.11 -13.38
CA LEU A 64 6.74 9.15 -14.39
C LEU A 64 5.29 9.66 -14.53
N LEU A 65 4.31 8.76 -14.51
CA LEU A 65 2.89 9.14 -14.55
C LEU A 65 2.50 9.98 -13.34
N GLY A 66 3.04 9.64 -12.16
CA GLY A 66 2.86 10.45 -10.95
C GLY A 66 3.48 11.84 -11.08
N ALA A 67 4.71 11.94 -11.59
CA ALA A 67 5.39 13.21 -11.83
C ALA A 67 4.69 14.09 -12.89
N ASP A 68 4.05 13.48 -13.89
CA ASP A 68 3.30 14.15 -14.96
C ASP A 68 1.81 14.39 -14.56
N GLN A 69 1.48 14.27 -13.27
CA GLN A 69 0.12 14.42 -12.73
C GLN A 69 -0.94 13.49 -13.36
N LYS A 70 -0.50 12.41 -14.03
CA LYS A 70 -1.35 11.39 -14.64
C LYS A 70 -1.54 10.15 -13.76
N ASN A 71 -1.41 10.32 -12.45
CA ASN A 71 -1.54 9.19 -11.50
C ASN A 71 -2.94 8.55 -11.57
N TYR A 72 -3.96 9.30 -12.02
CA TYR A 72 -5.30 8.77 -12.26
C TYR A 72 -5.31 7.59 -13.24
N VAL A 73 -4.38 7.55 -14.19
CA VAL A 73 -4.25 6.42 -15.14
C VAL A 73 -3.86 5.16 -14.37
N VAL A 74 -2.81 5.25 -13.52
CA VAL A 74 -2.36 4.13 -12.68
C VAL A 74 -3.50 3.65 -11.79
N THR A 75 -4.17 4.60 -11.12
CA THR A 75 -5.29 4.31 -10.22
C THR A 75 -6.45 3.64 -10.95
N ALA A 76 -6.85 4.13 -12.12
CA ALA A 76 -7.95 3.56 -12.90
C ALA A 76 -7.67 2.10 -13.28
N TYR A 77 -6.49 1.81 -13.85
CA TYR A 77 -6.12 0.43 -14.21
C TYR A 77 -6.00 -0.48 -12.99
N PHE A 78 -5.42 0.02 -11.88
CA PHE A 78 -5.29 -0.73 -10.65
C PHE A 78 -6.65 -1.07 -10.04
N GLN A 79 -7.54 -0.09 -9.92
CA GLN A 79 -8.87 -0.31 -9.32
C GLN A 79 -9.73 -1.24 -10.19
N THR A 80 -9.69 -1.08 -11.52
CA THR A 80 -10.40 -1.99 -12.43
C THR A 80 -9.90 -3.42 -12.30
N ALA A 81 -8.58 -3.63 -12.30
CA ALA A 81 -7.99 -4.94 -12.10
C ALA A 81 -8.37 -5.54 -10.73
N THR A 82 -8.38 -4.71 -9.68
CA THR A 82 -8.76 -5.11 -8.33
C THR A 82 -10.22 -5.55 -8.25
N ILE A 83 -11.15 -4.81 -8.86
CA ILE A 83 -12.57 -5.17 -8.88
C ILE A 83 -12.76 -6.52 -9.58
N ILE A 84 -12.21 -6.69 -10.78
CA ILE A 84 -12.33 -7.95 -11.55
C ILE A 84 -11.71 -9.10 -10.77
N LYS A 85 -10.51 -8.91 -10.23
CA LYS A 85 -9.82 -9.89 -9.38
C LYS A 85 -10.69 -10.31 -8.20
N THR A 86 -11.24 -9.34 -7.45
CA THR A 86 -12.04 -9.61 -6.27
C THR A 86 -13.30 -10.41 -6.61
N LEU A 87 -13.99 -10.09 -7.71
CA LEU A 87 -15.15 -10.85 -8.15
C LEU A 87 -14.78 -12.30 -8.49
N ILE A 88 -13.67 -12.52 -9.17
CA ILE A 88 -13.17 -13.88 -9.49
C ILE A 88 -12.75 -14.61 -8.21
N GLN A 89 -12.09 -13.94 -7.28
CA GLN A 89 -11.71 -14.51 -5.99
C GLN A 89 -12.93 -14.91 -5.16
N MET A 90 -13.98 -14.06 -5.10
CA MET A 90 -15.23 -14.38 -4.41
C MET A 90 -15.91 -15.60 -5.04
N ALA A 91 -16.02 -15.65 -6.37
CA ALA A 91 -16.55 -16.80 -7.07
C ALA A 91 -15.72 -18.07 -6.80
N SER A 92 -14.40 -17.97 -6.88
CA SER A 92 -13.47 -19.09 -6.59
C SER A 92 -13.64 -19.58 -5.14
N ALA A 93 -13.73 -18.70 -4.16
CA ALA A 93 -13.93 -19.06 -2.77
C ALA A 93 -15.27 -19.78 -2.56
N TYR A 94 -16.34 -19.29 -3.20
CA TYR A 94 -17.69 -19.89 -3.10
C TYR A 94 -17.74 -21.31 -3.69
N TYR A 95 -17.12 -21.53 -4.87
CA TYR A 95 -17.19 -22.84 -5.55
C TYR A 95 -16.16 -23.85 -5.07
N THR A 96 -14.98 -23.41 -4.63
CA THR A 96 -13.87 -24.33 -4.35
C THR A 96 -13.42 -24.33 -2.89
N GLY A 97 -13.62 -23.23 -2.16
CA GLY A 97 -13.09 -23.04 -0.80
C GLY A 97 -11.56 -23.09 -0.71
N SER A 98 -10.85 -23.13 -1.86
CA SER A 98 -9.41 -23.31 -1.90
C SER A 98 -8.65 -22.01 -1.72
N TYR A 99 -7.89 -21.90 -0.63
CA TYR A 99 -7.00 -20.76 -0.39
C TYR A 99 -5.84 -20.70 -1.38
N TYR A 100 -5.36 -21.83 -1.88
CA TYR A 100 -4.34 -21.87 -2.95
C TYR A 100 -4.80 -21.14 -4.21
N LEU A 101 -6.06 -21.37 -4.64
CA LEU A 101 -6.62 -20.66 -5.79
C LEU A 101 -6.77 -19.16 -5.53
N TRP A 102 -7.19 -18.79 -4.34
CA TRP A 102 -7.26 -17.39 -3.94
C TRP A 102 -5.94 -16.66 -4.12
N VAL A 103 -4.86 -17.23 -3.58
CA VAL A 103 -3.50 -16.68 -3.67
C VAL A 103 -2.96 -16.70 -5.10
N ALA A 104 -3.23 -17.77 -5.85
CA ALA A 104 -2.82 -17.86 -7.25
C ALA A 104 -3.48 -16.79 -8.14
N ILE A 105 -4.77 -16.50 -7.91
CA ILE A 105 -5.49 -15.41 -8.59
C ILE A 105 -4.85 -14.07 -8.24
N GLU A 106 -4.51 -13.82 -6.96
CA GLU A 106 -3.84 -12.61 -6.52
C GLU A 106 -2.54 -12.36 -7.29
N LEU A 107 -1.68 -13.36 -7.35
CA LEU A 107 -0.40 -13.27 -8.05
C LEU A 107 -0.59 -13.07 -9.57
N THR A 108 -1.51 -13.82 -10.17
CA THR A 108 -1.79 -13.76 -11.62
C THR A 108 -2.27 -12.37 -12.01
N PHE A 109 -3.20 -11.78 -11.26
CA PHE A 109 -3.68 -10.42 -11.50
C PHE A 109 -2.61 -9.37 -11.27
N GLY A 110 -1.71 -9.56 -10.32
CA GLY A 110 -0.54 -8.69 -10.13
C GLY A 110 0.36 -8.67 -11.37
N ILE A 111 0.60 -9.83 -11.98
CA ILE A 111 1.38 -9.95 -13.23
C ILE A 111 0.64 -9.28 -14.40
N ILE A 112 -0.65 -9.60 -14.59
CA ILE A 112 -1.48 -9.04 -15.68
C ILE A 112 -1.54 -7.52 -15.56
N TYR A 113 -1.81 -6.99 -14.39
CA TYR A 113 -1.83 -5.55 -14.13
C TYR A 113 -0.51 -4.89 -14.49
N SER A 114 0.61 -5.49 -14.04
CA SER A 114 1.94 -4.97 -14.34
C SER A 114 2.21 -4.91 -15.84
N PHE A 115 1.79 -5.95 -16.57
CA PHE A 115 1.97 -6.01 -18.02
C PHE A 115 1.15 -4.93 -18.74
N ILE A 116 -0.13 -4.80 -18.40
CA ILE A 116 -1.03 -3.79 -18.98
C ILE A 116 -0.54 -2.37 -18.66
N LEU A 117 -0.12 -2.11 -17.42
CA LEU A 117 0.40 -0.82 -17.01
C LEU A 117 1.66 -0.43 -17.80
N ASN A 118 2.62 -1.34 -17.91
CA ASN A 118 3.86 -1.08 -18.68
C ASN A 118 3.58 -0.88 -20.17
N TRP A 119 2.65 -1.67 -20.74
CA TRP A 119 2.21 -1.47 -22.13
C TRP A 119 1.61 -0.07 -22.32
N LYS A 120 0.75 0.37 -21.40
CA LYS A 120 0.14 1.70 -21.44
C LYS A 120 1.17 2.81 -21.28
N ILE A 121 2.12 2.67 -20.36
CA ILE A 121 3.20 3.64 -20.18
C ILE A 121 4.03 3.77 -21.45
N ASN A 122 4.35 2.67 -22.12
CA ASN A 122 5.09 2.68 -23.37
C ASN A 122 4.30 3.34 -24.52
N GLN A 123 2.97 3.27 -24.51
CA GLN A 123 2.12 4.01 -25.45
C GLN A 123 2.11 5.52 -25.19
N VAL A 124 2.00 5.92 -23.91
CA VAL A 124 1.95 7.34 -23.52
C VAL A 124 3.31 8.01 -23.68
N TYR A 125 4.39 7.27 -23.46
CA TYR A 125 5.77 7.76 -23.52
C TYR A 125 6.64 6.92 -24.45
N PRO A 126 6.39 6.92 -25.80
CA PRO A 126 7.16 6.08 -26.74
C PRO A 126 8.64 6.49 -26.82
N TRP A 127 8.94 7.72 -26.46
CA TRP A 127 10.32 8.26 -26.39
C TRP A 127 11.09 7.78 -25.15
N LEU A 128 10.44 7.16 -24.16
CA LEU A 128 11.06 6.77 -22.90
C LEU A 128 11.98 5.56 -23.08
N ARG A 129 13.24 5.82 -23.27
CA ARG A 129 14.30 4.79 -23.23
C ARG A 129 14.91 4.77 -21.85
N SER A 130 14.61 3.74 -21.09
CA SER A 130 15.15 3.55 -19.74
C SER A 130 16.34 2.57 -19.79
N GLU A 131 17.54 3.11 -19.70
CA GLU A 131 18.76 2.32 -19.57
C GLU A 131 19.15 2.21 -18.10
N VAL A 132 18.63 1.21 -17.42
CA VAL A 132 18.87 1.01 -15.99
C VAL A 132 20.35 0.80 -15.68
N ARG A 133 21.14 0.28 -16.65
CA ARG A 133 22.60 0.10 -16.50
C ARG A 133 23.33 1.43 -16.30
N GLN A 134 22.89 2.51 -16.94
CA GLN A 134 23.45 3.85 -16.76
C GLN A 134 22.99 4.51 -15.46
N GLY A 135 21.95 3.95 -14.80
CA GLY A 135 21.41 4.49 -13.56
C GLY A 135 22.45 4.66 -12.46
N LYS A 136 23.42 3.75 -12.35
CA LYS A 136 24.52 3.83 -11.37
C LYS A 136 25.42 5.05 -11.57
N GLN A 137 25.75 5.36 -12.82
CA GLN A 137 26.60 6.54 -13.16
C GLN A 137 25.83 7.84 -12.95
N LEU A 138 24.56 7.87 -13.40
CA LEU A 138 23.66 9.02 -13.22
C LEU A 138 23.36 9.27 -11.74
N PHE A 139 23.22 8.23 -10.95
CA PHE A 139 23.01 8.33 -9.51
C PHE A 139 24.16 9.02 -8.79
N LYS A 140 25.41 8.74 -9.19
CA LYS A 140 26.60 9.44 -8.66
C LYS A 140 26.64 10.92 -9.05
N LYS A 141 26.06 11.26 -10.21
CA LYS A 141 26.02 12.64 -10.74
C LYS A 141 25.00 13.52 -9.98
N TYR A 142 23.96 12.92 -9.36
CA TYR A 142 22.90 13.64 -8.68
C TYR A 142 22.79 13.21 -7.21
N PRO A 143 23.71 13.63 -6.33
CA PRO A 143 23.76 13.21 -4.92
C PRO A 143 22.53 13.67 -4.12
N GLU A 144 21.87 14.75 -4.55
CA GLU A 144 20.64 15.26 -3.91
C GLU A 144 19.50 14.25 -3.92
N VAL A 145 19.40 13.41 -4.96
CA VAL A 145 18.40 12.34 -5.04
C VAL A 145 18.53 11.39 -3.84
N MET A 146 19.79 11.06 -3.43
CA MET A 146 20.00 10.21 -2.24
C MET A 146 19.54 10.89 -0.95
N LYS A 147 19.80 12.19 -0.80
CA LYS A 147 19.38 12.94 0.40
C LYS A 147 17.86 12.88 0.57
N TYR A 148 17.11 13.19 -0.50
CA TYR A 148 15.64 13.13 -0.47
C TYR A 148 15.12 11.71 -0.31
N THR A 149 15.71 10.71 -0.98
CA THR A 149 15.35 9.31 -0.84
C THR A 149 15.53 8.85 0.60
N LYS A 150 16.62 9.23 1.26
CA LYS A 150 16.88 8.88 2.67
C LYS A 150 15.84 9.51 3.62
N GLN A 151 15.45 10.76 3.40
CA GLN A 151 14.42 11.43 4.19
C GLN A 151 13.06 10.74 4.05
N LEU A 152 12.65 10.44 2.80
CA LEU A 152 11.40 9.73 2.52
C LEU A 152 11.42 8.30 3.08
N PHE A 153 12.57 7.63 3.05
CA PHE A 153 12.74 6.29 3.62
C PHE A 153 12.51 6.29 5.13
N MET A 154 13.10 7.26 5.85
CA MET A 154 12.88 7.38 7.30
C MET A 154 11.40 7.64 7.64
N GLN A 155 10.73 8.49 6.87
CA GLN A 155 9.28 8.72 7.01
C GLN A 155 8.46 7.45 6.78
N LYS A 156 8.80 6.68 5.74
CA LYS A 156 8.10 5.43 5.42
C LYS A 156 8.32 4.34 6.46
N ILE A 157 9.54 4.19 6.99
CA ILE A 157 9.81 3.25 8.10
C ILE A 157 8.97 3.62 9.32
N SER A 158 8.93 4.88 9.71
CA SER A 158 8.12 5.33 10.84
C SER A 158 6.64 4.95 10.67
N GLY A 159 6.09 5.17 9.47
CA GLY A 159 4.73 4.75 9.13
C GLY A 159 4.54 3.23 9.22
N ILE A 160 5.46 2.43 8.68
CA ILE A 160 5.38 0.97 8.74
C ILE A 160 5.39 0.49 10.19
N VAL A 161 6.32 0.99 11.01
CA VAL A 161 6.40 0.63 12.43
C VAL A 161 5.07 0.96 13.13
N GLN A 162 4.52 2.13 12.88
CA GLN A 162 3.27 2.55 13.51
C GLN A 162 2.09 1.65 13.14
N TRP A 163 1.93 1.28 11.86
CA TRP A 163 0.75 0.56 11.38
C TRP A 163 0.87 -0.97 11.46
N GLN A 164 2.08 -1.52 11.36
CA GLN A 164 2.29 -2.97 11.33
C GLN A 164 2.64 -3.57 12.69
N THR A 165 3.03 -2.75 13.67
CA THR A 165 3.41 -3.25 15.00
C THR A 165 2.20 -3.77 15.76
N THR A 166 1.04 -3.11 15.68
CA THR A 166 -0.15 -3.51 16.43
C THR A 166 -0.63 -4.94 16.11
N PRO A 167 -0.83 -5.34 14.83
CA PRO A 167 -1.20 -6.73 14.53
C PRO A 167 -0.16 -7.75 15.02
N PHE A 168 1.12 -7.42 14.95
CA PHE A 168 2.19 -8.29 15.46
C PHE A 168 2.13 -8.46 16.98
N LEU A 169 1.89 -7.38 17.73
CA LEU A 169 1.72 -7.43 19.19
C LEU A 169 0.48 -8.24 19.55
N ILE A 170 -0.65 -8.02 18.89
CA ILE A 170 -1.88 -8.81 19.14
C ILE A 170 -1.60 -10.30 18.87
N TYR A 171 -0.90 -10.64 17.78
CA TYR A 171 -0.53 -12.03 17.52
C TYR A 171 0.33 -12.62 18.63
N THR A 172 1.35 -11.89 19.07
CA THR A 172 2.34 -12.37 20.05
C THR A 172 1.73 -12.54 21.45
N PHE A 173 0.87 -11.62 21.89
CA PHE A 173 0.35 -11.59 23.26
C PHE A 173 -1.06 -12.17 23.42
N VAL A 174 -1.80 -12.32 22.34
CA VAL A 174 -3.18 -12.85 22.38
C VAL A 174 -3.30 -14.09 21.49
N ASN A 175 -3.66 -13.94 20.23
CA ASN A 175 -3.71 -15.02 19.25
C ASN A 175 -4.04 -14.53 17.82
N LEU A 176 -3.92 -15.43 16.83
CA LEU A 176 -4.18 -15.13 15.42
C LEU A 176 -5.65 -14.78 15.13
N LYS A 177 -6.60 -15.39 15.88
CA LYS A 177 -8.04 -15.12 15.70
C LYS A 177 -8.37 -13.66 16.00
N ILE A 178 -7.82 -13.13 17.08
CA ILE A 178 -8.02 -11.71 17.45
C ILE A 178 -7.36 -10.77 16.43
N VAL A 179 -6.21 -11.14 15.84
CA VAL A 179 -5.61 -10.37 14.73
C VAL A 179 -6.59 -10.27 13.55
N ALA A 180 -7.26 -11.38 13.19
CA ALA A 180 -8.26 -11.38 12.13
C ALA A 180 -9.46 -10.48 12.46
N PHE A 181 -9.92 -10.50 13.69
CA PHE A 181 -11.01 -9.61 14.15
C PHE A 181 -10.59 -8.14 14.12
N TYR A 182 -9.40 -7.81 14.62
CA TYR A 182 -8.81 -6.48 14.53
C TYR A 182 -8.69 -6.00 13.09
N GLY A 183 -8.34 -6.91 12.17
CA GLY A 183 -8.30 -6.65 10.73
C GLY A 183 -9.64 -6.13 10.17
N ASN A 184 -10.77 -6.61 10.66
CA ASN A 184 -12.09 -6.13 10.23
C ASN A 184 -12.32 -4.66 10.61
N TYR A 185 -11.92 -4.28 11.83
CA TYR A 185 -11.98 -2.87 12.27
C TYR A 185 -11.04 -1.99 11.47
N THR A 186 -9.80 -2.44 11.23
CA THR A 186 -8.82 -1.67 10.47
C THR A 186 -9.21 -1.49 9.00
N ILE A 187 -9.87 -2.47 8.37
CA ILE A 187 -10.41 -2.30 7.01
C ILE A 187 -11.35 -1.09 6.94
N ILE A 188 -12.25 -0.91 7.91
CA ILE A 188 -13.19 0.21 7.93
C ILE A 188 -12.43 1.53 8.09
N THR A 189 -11.58 1.62 9.11
CA THR A 189 -10.82 2.84 9.43
C THR A 189 -9.87 3.22 8.30
N ASP A 190 -9.17 2.25 7.70
CA ASP A 190 -8.26 2.48 6.58
C ASP A 190 -9.00 2.96 5.32
N LYS A 191 -10.15 2.40 5.00
CA LYS A 191 -10.94 2.85 3.85
C LYS A 191 -11.46 4.26 4.03
N LEU A 192 -11.91 4.62 5.24
CA LEU A 192 -12.29 5.99 5.57
C LEU A 192 -11.08 6.94 5.50
N ALA A 193 -9.94 6.54 6.04
CA ALA A 193 -8.72 7.33 5.96
C ALA A 193 -8.25 7.56 4.51
N VAL A 194 -8.28 6.52 3.67
CA VAL A 194 -7.96 6.63 2.23
C VAL A 194 -8.92 7.58 1.53
N PHE A 195 -10.24 7.48 1.79
CA PHE A 195 -11.23 8.38 1.22
C PHE A 195 -10.95 9.84 1.55
N VAL A 196 -10.72 10.14 2.82
CA VAL A 196 -10.42 11.51 3.30
C VAL A 196 -9.10 12.01 2.73
N ASN A 197 -8.04 11.18 2.76
CA ASN A 197 -6.75 11.57 2.22
C ASN A 197 -6.83 11.85 0.72
N THR A 198 -7.54 11.05 -0.06
CA THR A 198 -7.72 11.29 -1.50
C THR A 198 -8.40 12.64 -1.77
N PHE A 199 -9.43 12.97 -0.97
CA PHE A 199 -10.11 14.26 -1.06
C PHE A 199 -9.17 15.43 -0.71
N LEU A 200 -8.40 15.29 0.36
CA LEU A 200 -7.49 16.33 0.83
C LEU A 200 -6.25 16.50 -0.05
N GLU A 201 -5.74 15.41 -0.64
CA GLU A 201 -4.59 15.42 -1.56
C GLU A 201 -4.89 16.18 -2.86
N SER A 202 -6.17 16.25 -3.27
CA SER A 202 -6.58 17.04 -4.43
C SER A 202 -6.23 18.55 -4.31
N THR A 203 -6.08 19.04 -3.09
CA THR A 203 -5.70 20.44 -2.80
C THR A 203 -4.19 20.69 -2.94
N GLY A 204 -3.37 19.62 -3.04
CA GLY A 204 -1.91 19.71 -3.00
C GLY A 204 -1.29 20.53 -4.14
N ALA A 205 -1.82 20.40 -5.35
CA ALA A 205 -1.34 21.16 -6.51
C ALA A 205 -1.60 22.69 -6.33
N GLY A 206 -2.77 23.05 -5.79
CA GLY A 206 -3.11 24.45 -5.47
C GLY A 206 -2.18 25.05 -4.42
N ILE A 207 -1.85 24.27 -3.39
CA ILE A 207 -0.89 24.68 -2.35
C ILE A 207 0.50 24.89 -2.96
N GLY A 208 0.95 23.98 -3.84
CA GLY A 208 2.22 24.11 -4.53
C GLY A 208 2.35 25.39 -5.34
N ASN A 209 1.31 25.75 -6.11
CA ASN A 209 1.24 27.00 -6.86
C ASN A 209 1.26 28.23 -5.92
N LEU A 210 0.50 28.18 -4.85
CA LEU A 210 0.45 29.25 -3.87
C LEU A 210 1.83 29.50 -3.19
N ILE A 211 2.57 28.44 -2.91
CA ILE A 211 3.94 28.54 -2.38
C ILE A 211 4.86 29.17 -3.42
N ALA A 212 4.72 28.81 -4.70
CA ALA A 212 5.51 29.36 -5.79
C ALA A 212 5.23 30.86 -6.01
N GLU A 213 4.00 31.35 -5.76
CA GLU A 213 3.64 32.77 -5.77
C GLU A 213 4.35 33.59 -4.68
N GLY A 214 4.82 32.96 -3.59
CA GLY A 214 5.58 33.58 -2.51
C GLY A 214 4.80 34.50 -1.58
N ASN A 215 3.47 34.56 -1.71
CA ASN A 215 2.63 35.42 -0.84
C ASN A 215 2.41 34.78 0.54
N LYS A 216 3.27 35.13 1.50
CA LYS A 216 3.26 34.57 2.86
C LYS A 216 1.93 34.78 3.61
N SER A 217 1.24 35.88 3.42
CA SER A 217 -0.05 36.15 4.08
C SER A 217 -1.11 35.17 3.57
N LYS A 218 -1.21 35.02 2.26
CA LYS A 218 -2.17 34.10 1.63
C LYS A 218 -1.87 32.64 1.96
N ILE A 219 -0.58 32.25 1.98
CA ILE A 219 -0.15 30.91 2.41
C ILE A 219 -0.61 30.63 3.84
N LYS A 220 -0.44 31.59 4.77
CA LYS A 220 -0.87 31.43 6.16
C LYS A 220 -2.40 31.31 6.29
N SER A 221 -3.17 32.12 5.55
CA SER A 221 -4.64 32.02 5.55
C SER A 221 -5.11 30.67 5.07
N VAL A 222 -4.64 30.23 3.89
CA VAL A 222 -5.02 28.92 3.31
C VAL A 222 -4.58 27.75 4.19
N PHE A 223 -3.43 27.88 4.87
CA PHE A 223 -2.99 26.86 5.84
C PHE A 223 -4.02 26.68 6.97
N TRP A 224 -4.49 27.77 7.58
CA TRP A 224 -5.46 27.72 8.68
C TRP A 224 -6.84 27.24 8.22
N GLU A 225 -7.28 27.63 7.02
CA GLU A 225 -8.52 27.16 6.42
C GLU A 225 -8.48 25.63 6.21
N LEU A 226 -7.44 25.14 5.57
CA LEU A 226 -7.26 23.70 5.34
C LEU A 226 -7.12 22.92 6.64
N LEU A 227 -6.42 23.49 7.62
CA LEU A 227 -6.28 22.87 8.94
C LEU A 227 -7.65 22.75 9.63
N SER A 228 -8.45 23.80 9.61
CA SER A 228 -9.80 23.81 10.19
C SER A 228 -10.72 22.79 9.55
N VAL A 229 -10.72 22.71 8.21
CA VAL A 229 -11.50 21.70 7.46
C VAL A 229 -11.05 20.27 7.82
N ARG A 230 -9.74 20.05 7.92
CA ARG A 230 -9.19 18.73 8.29
C ARG A 230 -9.59 18.33 9.71
N TYR A 231 -9.51 19.23 10.68
CA TYR A 231 -9.93 18.94 12.05
C TYR A 231 -11.43 18.68 12.15
N PHE A 232 -12.25 19.44 11.42
CA PHE A 232 -13.69 19.22 11.38
C PHE A 232 -14.04 17.83 10.83
N ILE A 233 -13.47 17.45 9.67
CA ILE A 233 -13.67 16.15 9.06
C ILE A 233 -13.17 15.02 9.98
N ALA A 234 -11.98 15.18 10.55
CA ALA A 234 -11.41 14.20 11.48
C ALA A 234 -12.30 14.01 12.71
N GLY A 235 -12.79 15.10 13.31
CA GLY A 235 -13.71 15.05 14.45
C GLY A 235 -15.01 14.33 14.14
N MET A 236 -15.64 14.63 12.99
CA MET A 236 -16.84 13.93 12.54
C MET A 236 -16.61 12.42 12.36
N ILE A 237 -15.49 12.04 11.72
CA ILE A 237 -15.18 10.64 11.45
C ILE A 237 -14.85 9.91 12.75
N CYS A 238 -14.03 10.48 13.63
CA CYS A 238 -13.70 9.88 14.92
C CYS A 238 -14.96 9.65 15.76
N PHE A 239 -15.84 10.66 15.82
CA PHE A 239 -17.11 10.56 16.52
C PHE A 239 -18.01 9.45 15.92
N SER A 240 -18.11 9.41 14.59
CA SER A 240 -18.92 8.41 13.90
C SER A 240 -18.38 6.99 14.11
N ILE A 241 -17.07 6.80 14.00
CA ILE A 241 -16.42 5.50 14.25
C ILE A 241 -16.69 5.07 15.69
N TYR A 242 -16.44 5.94 16.66
CA TYR A 242 -16.60 5.61 18.08
C TYR A 242 -18.00 5.07 18.41
N TYR A 243 -19.06 5.64 17.82
CA TYR A 243 -20.43 5.21 18.11
C TYR A 243 -20.98 4.13 17.16
N LEU A 244 -20.47 4.04 15.94
CA LEU A 244 -21.09 3.21 14.88
C LEU A 244 -20.28 1.97 14.54
N ILE A 245 -19.04 1.84 14.96
CA ILE A 245 -18.19 0.73 14.52
C ILE A 245 -18.69 -0.62 15.04
N ASP A 246 -19.03 -0.72 16.32
CA ASP A 246 -19.53 -1.96 16.91
C ASP A 246 -20.91 -2.37 16.37
N PRO A 247 -21.92 -1.47 16.32
CA PRO A 247 -23.18 -1.78 15.64
C PRO A 247 -23.00 -2.22 14.19
N PHE A 248 -22.05 -1.60 13.46
CA PHE A 248 -21.76 -1.98 12.09
C PHE A 248 -21.12 -3.37 12.00
N ILE A 249 -20.13 -3.69 12.84
CA ILE A 249 -19.52 -5.03 12.91
C ILE A 249 -20.57 -6.10 13.22
N VAL A 250 -21.48 -5.84 14.17
CA VAL A 250 -22.57 -6.76 14.50
C VAL A 250 -23.48 -7.02 13.30
N LEU A 251 -23.81 -5.96 12.55
CA LEU A 251 -24.67 -6.08 11.38
C LEU A 251 -23.97 -6.79 10.21
N TRP A 252 -22.67 -6.55 10.05
CA TRP A 252 -21.89 -7.07 8.92
C TRP A 252 -21.40 -8.50 9.14
N LEU A 253 -20.85 -8.80 10.31
CA LEU A 253 -20.16 -10.06 10.59
C LEU A 253 -20.80 -10.89 11.69
N GLY A 254 -21.51 -10.26 12.64
CA GLY A 254 -22.09 -10.91 13.80
C GLY A 254 -21.49 -10.45 15.13
N LYS A 255 -22.17 -10.78 16.23
CA LYS A 255 -21.75 -10.36 17.58
C LYS A 255 -20.44 -10.98 18.05
N GLU A 256 -20.09 -12.15 17.53
CA GLU A 256 -18.86 -12.87 17.85
C GLU A 256 -17.59 -12.18 17.38
N TYR A 257 -17.69 -11.18 16.48
CA TYR A 257 -16.55 -10.42 15.95
C TYR A 257 -16.28 -9.12 16.69
N ILE A 258 -17.07 -8.82 17.76
CA ILE A 258 -16.80 -7.64 18.58
C ILE A 258 -15.52 -7.86 19.37
N LEU A 259 -14.65 -6.87 19.33
CA LEU A 259 -13.43 -6.83 20.14
C LEU A 259 -13.68 -6.14 21.48
N ASP A 260 -12.92 -6.55 22.50
CA ASP A 260 -12.85 -5.81 23.74
C ASP A 260 -12.20 -4.43 23.49
N HIS A 261 -12.78 -3.39 24.09
CA HIS A 261 -12.26 -2.02 23.97
C HIS A 261 -10.81 -1.83 24.44
N ILE A 262 -10.27 -2.80 25.19
CA ILE A 262 -8.84 -2.81 25.58
C ILE A 262 -7.93 -3.09 24.38
N ILE A 263 -8.44 -3.77 23.35
CA ILE A 263 -7.67 -4.17 22.15
C ILE A 263 -7.78 -3.11 21.02
N LEU A 264 -8.85 -2.33 21.03
CA LEU A 264 -9.12 -1.22 20.11
C LEU A 264 -8.46 0.07 20.58
#